data_9187ca5ada9c144050ba55c59cf21769
#
_entry.id   9187ca5ada9c144050ba55c59cf21769
#
_cell.length_a   1.000
_cell.length_b   1.000
_cell.length_c   1.000
_cell.angle_alpha   90.00
_cell.angle_beta   90.00
_cell.angle_gamma   90.00
#
_symmetry.space_group_name_H-M   'P 1'
#
loop_
_entity.id
_entity.type
_entity.pdbx_description
1 polymer ?
#
loop_
_entity_poly.entity_id
_entity_poly.type
_entity_poly.pdbx_seq_one_letter_code
_entity_poly.pdbx_strand_id
1 'polypeptide(L)'
;MKKTKLLSLVLAGALTLGLVGCGDSTEKKEDDKVIKIGVTSVPHEEIVNAIKPLVEEKGYTLKITPFDDYNTPNTAVYEGELDANYFQHIAFLNETNEAKGYDLVNVAEIHIEPMTLYSKTAKSLDEIKDGDTIAIPNDATNEARALRVLEDAGLIKVKAGELVTPKDITENPKNLKFKELAAEQLPRLLDEVTAAVINGNYALQANLDATKEGLYTEDKNRED
;
A
#
# COMPACT_ATOMS: atom_id res chain seq x y z
N MET A 1 -34.64 -18.14 65.18
CA MET A 1 -35.51 -17.46 66.19
C MET A 1 -35.82 -16.08 65.72
N LYS A 2 -37.11 -15.80 65.62
CA LYS A 2 -37.82 -14.50 65.67
C LYS A 2 -37.55 -13.53 64.51
N LYS A 3 -38.48 -13.40 63.55
CA LYS A 3 -39.78 -12.64 63.65
C LYS A 3 -39.48 -11.13 63.73
N THR A 4 -40.01 -10.19 63.07
CA THR A 4 -41.30 -9.98 62.41
C THR A 4 -41.35 -8.55 61.79
N LYS A 5 -42.08 -8.38 60.78
CA LYS A 5 -43.22 -7.52 60.41
C LYS A 5 -42.85 -6.14 59.80
N LEU A 6 -43.27 -5.92 58.59
CA LEU A 6 -44.57 -5.37 58.15
C LEU A 6 -44.80 -3.92 58.57
N LEU A 7 -44.87 -3.01 57.66
CA LEU A 7 -46.11 -2.33 57.35
C LEU A 7 -46.01 -1.38 56.18
N SER A 8 -46.98 -1.49 55.35
CA SER A 8 -47.35 -0.69 54.17
C SER A 8 -47.65 0.76 54.48
N LEU A 9 -47.45 1.67 53.55
CA LEU A 9 -48.41 2.72 53.23
C LEU A 9 -48.36 3.15 51.78
N VAL A 10 -49.51 3.09 51.16
CA VAL A 10 -49.95 3.58 49.88
C VAL A 10 -50.23 5.06 50.00
N LEU A 11 -49.87 5.89 48.97
CA LEU A 11 -50.74 6.92 48.37
C LEU A 11 -50.03 7.68 47.26
N ALA A 12 -50.48 7.45 46.05
CA ALA A 12 -51.24 8.37 45.19
C ALA A 12 -50.47 9.54 44.59
N GLY A 13 -50.26 9.45 43.30
CA GLY A 13 -50.74 10.41 42.32
C GLY A 13 -49.91 11.63 42.02
N ALA A 14 -49.28 11.63 40.86
CA ALA A 14 -49.32 12.79 39.95
C ALA A 14 -48.83 12.34 38.55
N LEU A 15 -49.73 12.35 37.59
CA LEU A 15 -49.42 12.39 36.16
C LEU A 15 -48.57 13.63 35.85
N THR A 16 -47.35 13.43 35.42
CA THR A 16 -46.68 14.43 34.59
C THR A 16 -46.36 13.76 33.26
N LEU A 17 -47.11 14.17 32.24
CA LEU A 17 -46.71 13.99 30.84
C LEU A 17 -45.38 14.74 30.65
N GLY A 18 -44.28 14.02 30.70
CA GLY A 18 -42.98 14.49 30.26
C GLY A 18 -42.83 14.12 28.78
N LEU A 19 -42.77 15.12 27.95
CA LEU A 19 -42.48 15.07 26.53
C LEU A 19 -41.34 14.06 26.24
N VAL A 20 -41.67 13.09 25.42
CA VAL A 20 -40.68 12.31 24.68
C VAL A 20 -39.95 13.30 23.77
N GLY A 21 -38.85 13.82 24.20
CA GLY A 21 -37.90 14.49 23.35
C GLY A 21 -37.41 13.45 22.34
N CYS A 22 -37.84 13.57 21.10
CA CYS A 22 -37.10 12.99 19.97
C CYS A 22 -35.67 13.51 20.07
N GLY A 23 -34.77 12.72 20.60
CA GLY A 23 -33.34 12.92 20.46
C GLY A 23 -33.03 12.82 18.98
N ASP A 24 -32.72 13.94 18.43
CA ASP A 24 -32.42 14.16 17.04
C ASP A 24 -31.19 13.34 16.64
N SER A 25 -31.40 12.45 15.69
CA SER A 25 -30.37 11.57 15.08
C SER A 25 -29.51 12.35 14.06
N THR A 26 -29.16 13.60 14.36
CA THR A 26 -28.37 14.45 13.47
C THR A 26 -26.87 14.18 13.53
N GLU A 27 -26.34 13.63 14.64
CA GLU A 27 -24.91 13.34 14.73
C GLU A 27 -24.45 12.13 13.87
N LYS A 28 -25.32 11.14 13.65
CA LYS A 28 -24.99 10.00 12.76
C LYS A 28 -24.95 10.33 11.26
N LYS A 29 -25.57 11.43 10.84
CA LYS A 29 -25.63 11.82 9.41
C LYS A 29 -24.39 12.58 8.91
N GLU A 30 -23.58 13.15 9.78
CA GLU A 30 -22.32 13.80 9.39
C GLU A 30 -21.18 12.79 9.19
N ASP A 31 -21.09 11.75 10.00
CA ASP A 31 -20.09 10.69 9.84
C ASP A 31 -20.30 9.84 8.56
N ASP A 32 -21.55 9.64 8.14
CA ASP A 32 -21.90 8.90 6.91
C ASP A 32 -21.41 9.60 5.61
N LYS A 33 -20.93 10.84 5.70
CA LYS A 33 -20.43 11.63 4.57
C LYS A 33 -18.91 11.78 4.57
N VAL A 34 -18.22 11.22 5.52
CA VAL A 34 -16.75 11.26 5.59
C VAL A 34 -16.21 10.00 4.94
N ILE A 35 -15.36 10.15 3.93
CA ILE A 35 -14.61 9.07 3.30
C ILE A 35 -13.17 9.18 3.79
N LYS A 36 -12.67 8.14 4.44
CA LYS A 36 -11.29 8.03 4.92
C LYS A 36 -10.49 7.16 3.94
N ILE A 37 -9.47 7.72 3.33
CA ILE A 37 -8.64 7.00 2.36
C ILE A 37 -7.16 7.02 2.76
N GLY A 38 -6.54 5.84 2.74
CA GLY A 38 -5.10 5.67 2.92
C GLY A 38 -4.38 5.73 1.58
N VAL A 39 -3.25 6.42 1.51
CA VAL A 39 -2.47 6.61 0.28
C VAL A 39 -0.98 6.55 0.59
N THR A 40 -0.12 6.25 -0.41
CA THR A 40 1.29 6.63 -0.32
C THR A 40 1.48 8.07 -0.79
N SER A 41 2.57 8.73 -0.35
CA SER A 41 2.74 10.18 -0.49
C SER A 41 2.74 10.64 -1.96
N VAL A 42 3.55 10.03 -2.83
CA VAL A 42 3.67 10.42 -4.24
C VAL A 42 3.57 9.16 -5.09
N PRO A 43 2.79 9.15 -6.17
CA PRO A 43 1.88 10.20 -6.68
C PRO A 43 0.47 10.12 -6.07
N HIS A 44 0.18 9.12 -5.23
CA HIS A 44 -1.17 8.73 -4.82
C HIS A 44 -1.87 9.84 -4.02
N GLU A 45 -1.19 10.44 -3.04
CA GLU A 45 -1.76 11.55 -2.27
C GLU A 45 -2.06 12.77 -3.17
N GLU A 46 -1.18 13.06 -4.14
CA GLU A 46 -1.37 14.18 -5.08
C GLU A 46 -2.61 13.95 -5.95
N ILE A 47 -2.79 12.73 -6.47
CA ILE A 47 -3.95 12.36 -7.29
C ILE A 47 -5.24 12.48 -6.48
N VAL A 48 -5.25 11.95 -5.25
CA VAL A 48 -6.44 12.04 -4.38
C VAL A 48 -6.74 13.47 -3.96
N ASN A 49 -5.73 14.30 -3.70
CA ASN A 49 -5.92 15.73 -3.43
C ASN A 49 -6.51 16.46 -4.65
N ALA A 50 -6.12 16.10 -5.86
CA ALA A 50 -6.65 16.72 -7.09
C ALA A 50 -8.14 16.44 -7.29
N ILE A 51 -8.65 15.27 -6.86
CA ILE A 51 -10.08 14.94 -6.97
C ILE A 51 -10.90 15.37 -5.76
N LYS A 52 -10.28 15.79 -4.67
CA LYS A 52 -10.96 16.19 -3.43
C LYS A 52 -12.08 17.22 -3.65
N PRO A 53 -11.91 18.31 -4.44
CA PRO A 53 -13.00 19.27 -4.70
C PRO A 53 -14.21 18.60 -5.37
N LEU A 54 -14.00 17.63 -6.28
CA LEU A 54 -15.10 16.92 -6.95
C LEU A 54 -15.89 16.02 -5.99
N VAL A 55 -15.22 15.48 -4.97
CA VAL A 55 -15.86 14.69 -3.91
C VAL A 55 -16.67 15.61 -2.99
N GLU A 56 -16.13 16.78 -2.65
CA GLU A 56 -16.77 17.79 -1.81
C GLU A 56 -18.02 18.39 -2.49
N GLU A 57 -17.98 18.63 -3.80
CA GLU A 57 -19.16 19.06 -4.59
C GLU A 57 -20.31 18.04 -4.52
N LYS A 58 -20.01 16.77 -4.30
CA LYS A 58 -21.03 15.70 -4.11
C LYS A 58 -21.53 15.63 -2.65
N GLY A 59 -21.05 16.50 -1.77
CA GLY A 59 -21.45 16.60 -0.38
C GLY A 59 -20.77 15.58 0.55
N TYR A 60 -19.63 15.02 0.14
CA TYR A 60 -18.79 14.19 0.98
C TYR A 60 -17.56 14.96 1.46
N THR A 61 -17.00 14.55 2.58
CA THR A 61 -15.71 15.03 3.09
C THR A 61 -14.66 13.95 2.91
N LEU A 62 -13.55 14.27 2.24
CA LEU A 62 -12.45 13.33 2.01
C LEU A 62 -11.34 13.58 3.06
N LYS A 63 -11.08 12.56 3.90
CA LYS A 63 -9.95 12.52 4.83
C LYS A 63 -8.87 11.63 4.26
N ILE A 64 -7.69 12.19 4.00
CA ILE A 64 -6.55 11.50 3.40
C ILE A 64 -5.53 11.22 4.49
N THR A 65 -5.07 9.98 4.58
CA THR A 65 -4.02 9.55 5.50
C THR A 65 -2.85 9.00 4.70
N PRO A 66 -1.70 9.69 4.67
CA PRO A 66 -0.51 9.19 3.99
C PRO A 66 0.19 8.09 4.82
N PHE A 67 0.77 7.12 4.12
CA PHE A 67 1.57 6.03 4.65
C PHE A 67 2.91 5.96 3.93
N ASP A 68 3.96 5.61 4.66
CA ASP A 68 5.31 5.48 4.12
C ASP A 68 5.66 4.01 3.76
N ASP A 69 4.81 3.05 4.13
CA ASP A 69 5.01 1.61 3.90
C ASP A 69 3.82 0.97 3.17
N TYR A 70 4.02 -0.27 2.68
CA TYR A 70 2.96 -1.03 2.00
C TYR A 70 2.18 -1.99 2.93
N ASN A 71 2.62 -2.22 4.16
CA ASN A 71 2.00 -3.21 5.06
C ASN A 71 0.79 -2.67 5.80
N THR A 72 0.84 -1.38 6.17
CA THR A 72 -0.15 -0.74 7.05
C THR A 72 -1.47 -0.40 6.34
N PRO A 73 -1.52 0.09 5.08
CA PRO A 73 -2.76 0.56 4.48
C PRO A 73 -3.87 -0.50 4.36
N ASN A 74 -3.51 -1.75 4.00
CA ASN A 74 -4.49 -2.84 3.91
C ASN A 74 -5.03 -3.23 5.29
N THR A 75 -4.17 -3.25 6.30
CA THR A 75 -4.57 -3.55 7.67
C THR A 75 -5.55 -2.49 8.19
N ALA A 76 -5.29 -1.20 7.95
CA ALA A 76 -6.16 -0.11 8.38
C ALA A 76 -7.55 -0.16 7.72
N VAL A 77 -7.65 -0.61 6.45
CA VAL A 77 -8.95 -0.84 5.80
C VAL A 77 -9.65 -2.06 6.40
N TYR A 78 -8.95 -3.17 6.59
CA TYR A 78 -9.51 -4.38 7.15
C TYR A 78 -10.04 -4.18 8.58
N GLU A 79 -9.36 -3.38 9.40
CA GLU A 79 -9.76 -3.05 10.77
C GLU A 79 -10.86 -1.96 10.83
N GLY A 80 -11.25 -1.38 9.70
CA GLY A 80 -12.30 -0.35 9.61
C GLY A 80 -11.83 1.05 10.05
N GLU A 81 -10.54 1.27 10.17
CA GLU A 81 -9.98 2.61 10.44
C GLU A 81 -10.08 3.51 9.20
N LEU A 82 -9.99 2.91 8.00
CA LEU A 82 -10.15 3.52 6.69
C LEU A 82 -11.28 2.87 5.90
N ASP A 83 -11.90 3.61 5.01
CA ASP A 83 -12.92 3.11 4.09
C ASP A 83 -12.31 2.52 2.81
N ALA A 84 -11.14 3.01 2.41
CA ALA A 84 -10.39 2.56 1.24
C ALA A 84 -8.91 2.89 1.36
N ASN A 85 -8.11 2.28 0.48
CA ASN A 85 -6.75 2.72 0.21
C ASN A 85 -6.48 2.85 -1.29
N TYR A 86 -5.44 3.60 -1.64
CA TYR A 86 -4.98 3.79 -3.00
C TYR A 86 -3.46 3.85 -3.02
N PHE A 87 -2.82 2.71 -3.36
CA PHE A 87 -1.35 2.60 -3.38
C PHE A 87 -0.83 1.36 -4.12
N GLN A 88 -1.63 0.29 -4.27
CA GLN A 88 -1.16 -1.05 -4.58
C GLN A 88 -1.61 -1.54 -5.97
N HIS A 89 -0.88 -2.50 -6.51
CA HIS A 89 -1.30 -3.30 -7.66
C HIS A 89 -2.09 -4.54 -7.21
N ILE A 90 -2.80 -5.14 -8.15
CA ILE A 90 -3.74 -6.24 -7.86
C ILE A 90 -3.05 -7.49 -7.29
N ALA A 91 -1.85 -7.82 -7.76
CA ALA A 91 -1.11 -8.97 -7.25
C ALA A 91 -0.76 -8.82 -5.76
N PHE A 92 -0.37 -7.59 -5.32
CA PHE A 92 -0.09 -7.31 -3.91
C PHE A 92 -1.35 -7.40 -3.04
N LEU A 93 -2.50 -6.91 -3.55
CA LEU A 93 -3.78 -7.02 -2.85
C LEU A 93 -4.16 -8.50 -2.65
N ASN A 94 -4.09 -9.30 -3.72
CA ASN A 94 -4.47 -10.71 -3.68
C ASN A 94 -3.57 -11.52 -2.74
N GLU A 95 -2.25 -11.31 -2.81
CA GLU A 95 -1.28 -11.96 -1.91
C GLU A 95 -1.53 -11.56 -0.45
N THR A 96 -1.75 -10.28 -0.17
CA THR A 96 -2.05 -9.81 1.19
C THR A 96 -3.34 -10.42 1.72
N ASN A 97 -4.40 -10.51 0.90
CA ASN A 97 -5.65 -11.15 1.28
C ASN A 97 -5.42 -12.62 1.64
N GLU A 98 -4.67 -13.35 0.82
CA GLU A 98 -4.37 -14.76 1.05
C GLU A 98 -3.52 -14.95 2.31
N ALA A 99 -2.42 -14.20 2.43
CA ALA A 99 -1.47 -14.34 3.53
C ALA A 99 -2.04 -13.94 4.88
N LYS A 100 -2.91 -12.92 4.93
CA LYS A 100 -3.48 -12.38 6.18
C LYS A 100 -4.92 -12.79 6.43
N GLY A 101 -5.57 -13.46 5.48
CA GLY A 101 -6.97 -13.83 5.58
C GLY A 101 -7.92 -12.63 5.51
N TYR A 102 -7.55 -11.61 4.74
CA TYR A 102 -8.38 -10.44 4.47
C TYR A 102 -9.33 -10.72 3.29
N ASP A 103 -10.36 -9.89 3.14
CA ASP A 103 -11.36 -9.95 2.08
C ASP A 103 -11.52 -8.61 1.34
N LEU A 104 -10.44 -7.83 1.26
CA LEU A 104 -10.41 -6.55 0.57
C LEU A 104 -10.63 -6.75 -0.93
N VAL A 105 -11.35 -5.81 -1.56
CA VAL A 105 -11.69 -5.89 -2.98
C VAL A 105 -11.10 -4.73 -3.76
N ASN A 106 -10.68 -5.00 -5.01
CA ASN A 106 -10.34 -3.96 -5.97
C ASN A 106 -11.63 -3.29 -6.46
N VAL A 107 -11.71 -1.96 -6.37
CA VAL A 107 -12.86 -1.17 -6.83
C VAL A 107 -12.58 -0.38 -8.10
N ALA A 108 -11.31 -0.06 -8.40
CA ALA A 108 -10.91 0.65 -9.61
C ALA A 108 -9.40 0.52 -9.86
N GLU A 109 -9.02 0.56 -11.12
CA GLU A 109 -7.66 0.68 -11.60
C GLU A 109 -7.45 2.11 -12.13
N ILE A 110 -6.47 2.83 -11.61
CA ILE A 110 -6.33 4.27 -11.83
C ILE A 110 -5.15 4.61 -12.73
N HIS A 111 -3.96 4.03 -12.45
CA HIS A 111 -2.74 4.30 -13.23
C HIS A 111 -1.74 3.14 -13.09
N ILE A 112 -0.70 3.18 -13.90
CA ILE A 112 0.39 2.20 -13.92
C ILE A 112 1.67 2.87 -13.44
N GLU A 113 2.41 2.19 -12.56
CA GLU A 113 3.72 2.60 -12.07
C GLU A 113 4.77 1.54 -12.44
N PRO A 114 5.53 1.72 -13.53
CA PRO A 114 6.60 0.79 -13.86
C PRO A 114 7.70 0.79 -12.80
N MET A 115 8.24 -0.39 -12.50
CA MET A 115 9.49 -0.52 -11.74
C MET A 115 10.69 -0.20 -12.63
N THR A 116 11.73 0.35 -12.05
CA THR A 116 12.96 0.69 -12.77
C THR A 116 14.18 0.22 -11.99
N LEU A 117 15.15 -0.34 -12.70
CA LEU A 117 16.49 -0.60 -12.21
C LEU A 117 17.29 0.71 -12.25
N TYR A 118 17.58 1.26 -11.09
CA TYR A 118 18.38 2.50 -10.94
C TYR A 118 19.81 2.20 -10.53
N SER A 119 20.73 3.07 -10.95
CA SER A 119 22.12 3.08 -10.47
C SER A 119 22.68 4.49 -10.43
N LYS A 120 23.46 4.78 -9.39
CA LYS A 120 24.27 5.99 -9.28
C LYS A 120 25.68 5.82 -9.88
N THR A 121 26.15 4.59 -9.97
CA THR A 121 27.53 4.26 -10.36
C THR A 121 27.64 3.76 -11.78
N ALA A 122 26.75 2.84 -12.20
CA ALA A 122 26.69 2.35 -13.58
C ALA A 122 25.82 3.28 -14.45
N LYS A 123 26.18 3.45 -15.73
CA LYS A 123 25.45 4.26 -16.71
C LYS A 123 24.78 3.40 -17.80
N SER A 124 25.08 2.10 -17.82
CA SER A 124 24.45 1.12 -18.69
C SER A 124 24.47 -0.27 -18.03
N LEU A 125 23.67 -1.19 -18.57
CA LEU A 125 23.64 -2.59 -18.11
C LEU A 125 25.01 -3.30 -18.28
N ASP A 126 25.79 -2.88 -19.26
CA ASP A 126 27.12 -3.45 -19.52
C ASP A 126 28.15 -3.08 -18.44
N GLU A 127 27.93 -1.98 -17.73
CA GLU A 127 28.79 -1.52 -16.64
C GLU A 127 28.55 -2.26 -15.32
N ILE A 128 27.47 -3.05 -15.21
CA ILE A 128 27.24 -3.98 -14.10
C ILE A 128 28.26 -5.12 -14.20
N LYS A 129 29.06 -5.31 -13.17
CA LYS A 129 30.21 -6.23 -13.14
C LYS A 129 29.87 -7.54 -12.45
N ASP A 130 30.78 -8.50 -12.62
CA ASP A 130 30.78 -9.76 -11.92
C ASP A 130 30.82 -9.53 -10.38
N GLY A 131 29.91 -10.19 -9.67
CA GLY A 131 29.80 -10.11 -8.21
C GLY A 131 29.15 -8.85 -7.65
N ASP A 132 28.66 -7.95 -8.51
CA ASP A 132 27.95 -6.73 -8.08
C ASP A 132 26.68 -7.07 -7.26
N THR A 133 26.30 -6.13 -6.38
CA THR A 133 25.10 -6.27 -5.55
C THR A 133 23.96 -5.43 -6.11
N ILE A 134 22.81 -6.07 -6.27
CA ILE A 134 21.54 -5.43 -6.65
C ILE A 134 20.57 -5.54 -5.49
N ALA A 135 19.99 -4.40 -5.06
CA ALA A 135 18.95 -4.39 -4.05
C ALA A 135 17.58 -4.54 -4.71
N ILE A 136 16.69 -5.31 -4.07
CA ILE A 136 15.33 -5.59 -4.54
C ILE A 136 14.33 -5.52 -3.35
N PRO A 137 13.02 -5.30 -3.60
CA PRO A 137 12.00 -5.40 -2.57
C PRO A 137 11.98 -6.80 -1.93
N ASN A 138 11.49 -6.89 -0.70
CA ASN A 138 11.40 -8.16 0.05
C ASN A 138 9.97 -8.66 0.27
N ASP A 139 8.95 -7.95 -0.24
CA ASP A 139 7.61 -8.50 -0.28
C ASP A 139 7.44 -9.41 -1.50
N ALA A 140 6.67 -10.48 -1.33
CA ALA A 140 6.64 -11.59 -2.29
C ALA A 140 6.34 -11.16 -3.73
N THR A 141 5.41 -10.23 -3.93
CA THR A 141 4.99 -9.81 -5.27
C THR A 141 5.97 -8.82 -5.92
N ASN A 142 6.44 -7.81 -5.18
CA ASN A 142 7.42 -6.86 -5.71
C ASN A 142 8.82 -7.49 -5.84
N GLU A 143 9.21 -8.45 -4.98
CA GLU A 143 10.42 -9.25 -5.15
C GLU A 143 10.40 -10.01 -6.48
N ALA A 144 9.32 -10.77 -6.72
CA ALA A 144 9.14 -11.50 -7.96
C ALA A 144 9.15 -10.57 -9.18
N ARG A 145 8.44 -9.46 -9.10
CA ARG A 145 8.39 -8.42 -10.15
C ARG A 145 9.78 -7.83 -10.41
N ALA A 146 10.55 -7.51 -9.38
CA ALA A 146 11.92 -7.01 -9.51
C ALA A 146 12.85 -8.03 -10.21
N LEU A 147 12.73 -9.32 -9.88
CA LEU A 147 13.50 -10.37 -10.55
C LEU A 147 13.11 -10.50 -12.03
N ARG A 148 11.83 -10.31 -12.38
CA ARG A 148 11.39 -10.26 -13.77
C ARG A 148 11.94 -9.04 -14.52
N VAL A 149 12.00 -7.88 -13.88
CA VAL A 149 12.66 -6.69 -14.45
C VAL A 149 14.13 -6.98 -14.78
N LEU A 150 14.84 -7.68 -13.90
CA LEU A 150 16.25 -8.07 -14.13
C LEU A 150 16.39 -9.15 -15.22
N GLU A 151 15.41 -10.05 -15.34
CA GLU A 151 15.35 -11.05 -16.42
C GLU A 151 15.14 -10.37 -17.78
N ASP A 152 14.17 -9.45 -17.87
CA ASP A 152 13.89 -8.68 -19.08
C ASP A 152 15.08 -7.79 -19.49
N ALA A 153 15.82 -7.27 -18.50
CA ALA A 153 17.09 -6.56 -18.72
C ALA A 153 18.23 -7.49 -19.18
N GLY A 154 18.04 -8.82 -19.23
CA GLY A 154 19.04 -9.80 -19.65
C GLY A 154 20.15 -10.06 -18.62
N LEU A 155 19.96 -9.68 -17.36
CA LEU A 155 20.96 -9.84 -16.31
C LEU A 155 20.91 -11.23 -15.65
N ILE A 156 19.73 -11.84 -15.57
CA ILE A 156 19.49 -13.16 -14.96
C ILE A 156 18.43 -13.91 -15.74
N LYS A 157 18.20 -15.19 -15.38
CA LYS A 157 16.96 -15.92 -15.70
C LYS A 157 16.39 -16.54 -14.45
N VAL A 158 15.07 -16.56 -14.34
CA VAL A 158 14.35 -17.16 -13.23
C VAL A 158 13.41 -18.28 -13.73
N LYS A 159 13.02 -19.20 -12.85
CA LYS A 159 12.01 -20.20 -13.15
C LYS A 159 10.68 -19.56 -13.53
N ALA A 160 9.85 -20.29 -14.26
CA ALA A 160 8.44 -19.92 -14.41
C ALA A 160 7.72 -19.98 -13.05
N GLY A 161 6.81 -19.02 -12.81
CA GLY A 161 6.04 -18.92 -11.58
C GLY A 161 5.69 -17.45 -11.28
N GLU A 162 4.64 -17.24 -10.51
CA GLU A 162 4.18 -15.89 -10.14
C GLU A 162 5.07 -15.29 -9.05
N LEU A 163 5.32 -16.03 -7.98
CA LEU A 163 6.11 -15.60 -6.83
C LEU A 163 7.49 -16.28 -6.84
N VAL A 164 8.42 -15.71 -7.61
CA VAL A 164 9.81 -16.17 -7.67
C VAL A 164 10.69 -15.39 -6.69
N THR A 165 11.71 -16.07 -6.16
CA THR A 165 12.68 -15.52 -5.22
C THR A 165 14.11 -15.63 -5.79
N PRO A 166 15.15 -15.05 -5.22
CA PRO A 166 16.53 -15.25 -5.67
C PRO A 166 16.98 -16.72 -5.71
N LYS A 167 16.31 -17.62 -4.96
CA LYS A 167 16.57 -19.07 -5.01
C LYS A 167 16.08 -19.74 -6.30
N ASP A 168 15.19 -19.05 -7.02
CA ASP A 168 14.61 -19.53 -8.28
C ASP A 168 15.38 -19.03 -9.52
N ILE A 169 16.49 -18.34 -9.31
CA ILE A 169 17.39 -17.93 -10.40
C ILE A 169 18.05 -19.16 -10.99
N THR A 170 17.91 -19.32 -12.31
CA THR A 170 18.45 -20.44 -13.08
C THR A 170 19.72 -20.08 -13.84
N GLU A 171 19.87 -18.81 -14.24
CA GLU A 171 21.07 -18.29 -14.86
C GLU A 171 21.45 -16.95 -14.21
N ASN A 172 22.70 -16.81 -13.83
CA ASN A 172 23.28 -15.59 -13.25
C ASN A 172 24.73 -15.43 -13.76
N PRO A 173 24.90 -15.02 -15.02
CA PRO A 173 26.21 -15.03 -15.68
C PRO A 173 27.22 -14.06 -15.09
N LYS A 174 26.75 -13.04 -14.37
CA LYS A 174 27.58 -12.04 -13.67
C LYS A 174 27.70 -12.32 -12.16
N ASN A 175 27.29 -13.47 -11.66
CA ASN A 175 27.33 -13.83 -10.24
C ASN A 175 26.77 -12.72 -9.32
N LEU A 176 25.70 -12.05 -9.76
CA LEU A 176 25.09 -10.94 -9.03
C LEU A 176 24.60 -11.39 -7.66
N LYS A 177 24.77 -10.54 -6.68
CA LYS A 177 24.29 -10.73 -5.32
C LYS A 177 23.03 -9.93 -5.11
N PHE A 178 22.07 -10.48 -4.36
CA PHE A 178 20.83 -9.83 -4.09
C PHE A 178 20.74 -9.41 -2.63
N LYS A 179 20.28 -8.16 -2.40
CA LYS A 179 20.01 -7.60 -1.08
C LYS A 179 18.51 -7.26 -1.01
N GLU A 180 17.77 -8.06 -0.26
CA GLU A 180 16.32 -7.96 -0.12
C GLU A 180 15.99 -7.02 1.05
N LEU A 181 15.19 -5.97 0.82
CA LEU A 181 14.77 -5.00 1.83
C LEU A 181 13.35 -4.50 1.55
N ALA A 182 12.74 -3.91 2.58
CA ALA A 182 11.47 -3.22 2.43
C ALA A 182 11.58 -2.13 1.36
N ALA A 183 10.56 -2.03 0.49
CA ALA A 183 10.63 -1.24 -0.74
C ALA A 183 10.94 0.25 -0.48
N GLU A 184 10.44 0.82 0.62
CA GLU A 184 10.69 2.20 1.04
C GLU A 184 12.15 2.49 1.39
N GLN A 185 12.95 1.44 1.63
CA GLN A 185 14.37 1.60 1.97
C GLN A 185 15.29 1.62 0.75
N LEU A 186 14.84 1.08 -0.38
CA LEU A 186 15.67 0.87 -1.58
C LEU A 186 16.31 2.14 -2.14
N PRO A 187 15.62 3.30 -2.22
CA PRO A 187 16.24 4.51 -2.76
C PRO A 187 17.48 4.96 -1.98
N ARG A 188 17.48 4.74 -0.65
CA ARG A 188 18.61 5.13 0.22
C ARG A 188 19.81 4.22 0.06
N LEU A 189 19.61 2.99 -0.43
CA LEU A 189 20.68 2.02 -0.64
C LEU A 189 21.49 2.24 -1.92
N LEU A 190 21.04 3.11 -2.83
CA LEU A 190 21.77 3.38 -4.08
C LEU A 190 23.19 3.91 -3.88
N ASP A 191 23.53 4.40 -2.69
CA ASP A 191 24.90 4.79 -2.34
C ASP A 191 25.76 3.62 -1.82
N GLU A 192 25.14 2.47 -1.49
CA GLU A 192 25.78 1.29 -0.91
C GLU A 192 25.86 0.09 -1.86
N VAL A 193 25.05 0.08 -2.92
CA VAL A 193 24.94 -1.02 -3.88
C VAL A 193 25.20 -0.53 -5.30
N THR A 194 25.49 -1.46 -6.20
CA THR A 194 25.70 -1.10 -7.62
C THR A 194 24.40 -0.61 -8.27
N ALA A 195 23.28 -1.27 -7.98
CA ALA A 195 21.97 -0.89 -8.52
C ALA A 195 20.84 -1.37 -7.59
N ALA A 196 19.63 -0.81 -7.77
CA ALA A 196 18.43 -1.26 -7.08
C ALA A 196 17.21 -1.22 -8.00
N VAL A 197 16.35 -2.21 -7.92
CA VAL A 197 15.03 -2.19 -8.59
C VAL A 197 14.03 -1.54 -7.64
N ILE A 198 13.48 -0.40 -8.04
CA ILE A 198 12.70 0.48 -7.15
C ILE A 198 11.31 0.71 -7.75
N ASN A 199 10.27 0.60 -6.92
CA ASN A 199 8.89 0.92 -7.27
C ASN A 199 8.74 2.41 -7.62
N GLY A 200 7.85 2.71 -8.57
CA GLY A 200 7.68 4.06 -9.13
C GLY A 200 7.44 5.14 -8.09
N ASN A 201 6.54 4.92 -7.14
CA ASN A 201 6.23 5.88 -6.07
C ASN A 201 7.44 6.20 -5.18
N TYR A 202 8.23 5.20 -4.77
CA TYR A 202 9.43 5.44 -3.95
C TYR A 202 10.55 6.11 -4.74
N ALA A 203 10.66 5.80 -6.04
CA ALA A 203 11.57 6.51 -6.92
C ALA A 203 11.20 7.99 -7.04
N LEU A 204 9.92 8.31 -7.27
CA LEU A 204 9.42 9.69 -7.31
C LEU A 204 9.64 10.42 -5.98
N GLN A 205 9.33 9.78 -4.86
CA GLN A 205 9.54 10.34 -3.51
C GLN A 205 11.03 10.67 -3.25
N ALA A 206 11.92 9.85 -3.80
CA ALA A 206 13.37 10.07 -3.72
C ALA A 206 13.92 11.01 -4.79
N ASN A 207 13.08 11.60 -5.65
CA ASN A 207 13.45 12.44 -6.79
C ASN A 207 14.38 11.73 -7.80
N LEU A 208 14.26 10.41 -7.96
CA LEU A 208 14.97 9.66 -8.97
C LEU A 208 14.29 9.85 -10.33
N ASP A 209 15.07 10.11 -11.34
CA ASP A 209 14.61 10.30 -12.72
C ASP A 209 14.99 9.07 -13.57
N ALA A 210 13.98 8.25 -13.92
CA ALA A 210 14.19 7.04 -14.71
C ALA A 210 14.88 7.30 -16.05
N THR A 211 14.73 8.51 -16.61
CA THR A 211 15.37 8.89 -17.88
C THR A 211 16.87 9.23 -17.75
N LYS A 212 17.33 9.53 -16.54
CA LYS A 212 18.72 9.92 -16.26
C LYS A 212 19.49 8.86 -15.49
N GLU A 213 18.83 8.20 -14.54
CA GLU A 213 19.46 7.29 -13.58
C GLU A 213 18.95 5.85 -13.74
N GLY A 214 17.90 5.63 -14.57
CA GLY A 214 17.37 4.33 -14.90
C GLY A 214 18.25 3.60 -15.91
N LEU A 215 18.63 2.37 -15.60
CA LEU A 215 19.32 1.46 -16.50
C LEU A 215 18.35 0.62 -17.33
N TYR A 216 17.22 0.26 -16.75
CA TYR A 216 16.14 -0.48 -17.40
C TYR A 216 14.82 -0.19 -16.69
N THR A 217 13.77 0.09 -17.46
CA THR A 217 12.42 0.31 -16.96
C THR A 217 11.50 -0.78 -17.49
N GLU A 218 10.69 -1.34 -16.63
CA GLU A 218 9.67 -2.33 -16.95
C GLU A 218 8.74 -1.86 -18.08
N ASP A 219 8.34 -2.78 -18.95
CA ASP A 219 7.36 -2.46 -19.98
C ASP A 219 5.99 -2.18 -19.34
N LYS A 220 5.46 -1.00 -19.62
CA LYS A 220 4.14 -0.55 -19.13
C LYS A 220 2.96 -1.41 -19.60
N ASN A 221 3.17 -2.25 -20.62
CA ASN A 221 2.16 -3.17 -21.14
C ASN A 221 2.30 -4.59 -20.56
N ARG A 222 3.17 -4.77 -19.58
CA ARG A 222 3.26 -6.04 -18.87
C ARG A 222 1.97 -6.24 -18.09
N GLU A 223 1.25 -7.31 -18.41
CA GLU A 223 0.09 -7.77 -17.64
C GLU A 223 0.65 -8.51 -16.40
N ASP A 224 0.44 -7.95 -15.23
CA ASP A 224 0.75 -8.56 -13.94
C ASP A 224 -0.41 -9.44 -13.46
#